data_70d48ff7a84a6adeac8b129e906441c3
#
_entry.id   70d48ff7a84a6adeac8b129e906441c3
#
_cell.length_a   1.000
_cell.length_b   1.000
_cell.length_c   1.000
_cell.angle_alpha   90.00
_cell.angle_beta   90.00
_cell.angle_gamma   90.00
#
_symmetry.space_group_name_H-M   'P 1'
#
loop_
_entity.id
_entity.type
_entity.pdbx_description
1 polymer ?
#
loop_
_entity_poly.entity_id
_entity_poly.type
_entity_poly.pdbx_seq_one_letter_code
_entity_poly.pdbx_strand_id
1 'polypeptide(L)'
;MFHEGKALPVSSSVERELHADQERLYQDVLRLLTANRVPFAVSGAFALQEHTKVGRPAKDLDIFLTSEAAALALDILSKDGFRCEVCDPVWLAKVYRDDFFVDFITGMSNAAITVTNSWIARARPTVVLGVPTRILAPEELLASKMFVVRRERFDGADIAHIIFATRGQLDWSRILDLAGAHWEMLLSSLVLFRYIYPAQSHYVPLPVWTQLVDRLMLKILSPDPSARFRGSLVDENMFAIDVKEWGLDDLLSEYRACRGSNIRWPSHTIEDREGAA
;
A
#
# COMPACT_ATOMS: atom_id res chain seq x y z
N MET A 1 26.98 -17.62 -22.11
CA MET A 1 27.74 -16.36 -22.01
C MET A 1 26.76 -15.33 -21.48
N PHE A 2 26.72 -15.15 -20.15
CA PHE A 2 25.77 -14.24 -19.49
C PHE A 2 26.38 -12.85 -19.55
N HIS A 3 25.68 -11.89 -20.17
CA HIS A 3 26.06 -10.50 -20.12
C HIS A 3 25.96 -10.03 -18.66
N GLU A 4 27.11 -9.73 -18.05
CA GLU A 4 27.18 -9.00 -16.79
C GLU A 4 26.37 -7.73 -16.90
N GLY A 5 25.41 -7.60 -15.98
CA GLY A 5 24.42 -6.53 -16.00
C GLY A 5 25.07 -5.16 -15.93
N LYS A 6 24.87 -4.36 -16.96
CA LYS A 6 25.05 -2.90 -16.86
C LYS A 6 24.34 -2.42 -15.60
N ALA A 7 25.07 -1.73 -14.73
CA ALA A 7 24.46 -0.97 -13.65
C ALA A 7 23.34 -0.11 -14.25
N LEU A 8 22.17 -0.13 -13.63
CA LEU A 8 21.10 0.77 -14.03
C LEU A 8 21.67 2.18 -14.09
N PRO A 9 21.45 2.96 -15.16
CA PRO A 9 21.82 4.36 -15.15
C PRO A 9 21.11 4.96 -13.94
N VAL A 10 21.88 5.52 -13.01
CA VAL A 10 21.34 6.38 -11.96
C VAL A 10 20.65 7.49 -12.73
N SER A 11 19.30 7.43 -12.80
CA SER A 11 18.52 8.54 -13.31
C SER A 11 19.01 9.74 -12.51
N SER A 12 19.57 10.75 -13.20
CA SER A 12 19.83 12.05 -12.60
C SER A 12 18.62 12.37 -11.75
N SER A 13 18.82 12.59 -10.46
CA SER A 13 17.78 12.95 -9.50
C SER A 13 16.80 13.87 -10.19
N VAL A 14 15.63 13.37 -10.56
CA VAL A 14 14.47 14.24 -10.76
C VAL A 14 14.23 14.75 -9.36
N GLU A 15 14.86 15.91 -9.06
CA GLU A 15 14.58 16.63 -7.84
C GLU A 15 13.06 16.76 -7.80
N ARG A 16 12.45 16.25 -6.75
CA ARG A 16 11.04 16.44 -6.52
C ARG A 16 10.86 17.92 -6.29
N GLU A 17 10.37 18.62 -7.30
CA GLU A 17 9.92 20.00 -7.11
C GLU A 17 8.62 19.95 -6.29
N LEU A 18 8.76 19.75 -4.97
CA LEU A 18 7.67 19.97 -4.02
C LEU A 18 7.54 21.48 -3.84
N HIS A 19 6.30 21.94 -3.73
CA HIS A 19 6.06 23.31 -3.27
C HIS A 19 6.67 23.50 -1.87
N ALA A 20 7.27 24.64 -1.58
CA ALA A 20 7.94 24.89 -0.31
C ALA A 20 7.02 24.70 0.92
N ASP A 21 5.74 25.06 0.79
CA ASP A 21 4.75 24.87 1.86
C ASP A 21 4.38 23.41 2.04
N GLN A 22 4.30 22.65 0.94
CA GLN A 22 4.09 21.19 0.95
C GLN A 22 5.26 20.48 1.63
N GLU A 23 6.48 20.83 1.29
CA GLU A 23 7.67 20.26 1.94
C GLU A 23 7.69 20.57 3.44
N ARG A 24 7.36 21.81 3.83
CA ARG A 24 7.25 22.20 5.24
C ARG A 24 6.19 21.38 5.98
N LEU A 25 5.01 21.20 5.40
CA LEU A 25 3.98 20.34 5.98
C LEU A 25 4.51 18.93 6.25
N TYR A 26 5.15 18.33 5.25
CA TYR A 26 5.68 16.96 5.37
C TYR A 26 6.75 16.86 6.46
N GLN A 27 7.68 17.80 6.49
CA GLN A 27 8.73 17.84 7.51
C GLN A 27 8.16 18.01 8.92
N ASP A 28 7.17 18.88 9.11
CA ASP A 28 6.57 19.15 10.42
C ASP A 28 5.79 17.94 10.93
N VAL A 29 4.99 17.29 10.06
CA VAL A 29 4.29 16.06 10.42
C VAL A 29 5.28 14.95 10.80
N LEU A 30 6.33 14.72 10.00
CA LEU A 30 7.34 13.72 10.30
C LEU A 30 8.08 13.99 11.62
N ARG A 31 8.44 15.26 11.89
CA ARG A 31 9.09 15.67 13.15
C ARG A 31 8.19 15.44 14.36
N LEU A 32 6.92 15.85 14.28
CA LEU A 32 5.95 15.69 15.36
C LEU A 32 5.69 14.22 15.68
N LEU A 33 5.48 13.37 14.67
CA LEU A 33 5.30 11.94 14.87
C LEU A 33 6.53 11.30 15.50
N THR A 34 7.73 11.66 15.03
CA THR A 34 8.99 11.14 15.57
C THR A 34 9.23 11.58 17.01
N ALA A 35 9.03 12.88 17.32
CA ALA A 35 9.21 13.44 18.65
C ALA A 35 8.26 12.81 19.69
N ASN A 36 7.05 12.48 19.26
CA ASN A 36 6.04 11.82 20.11
C ASN A 36 6.11 10.30 20.08
N ARG A 37 7.12 9.73 19.40
CA ARG A 37 7.35 8.27 19.30
C ARG A 37 6.15 7.50 18.74
N VAL A 38 5.39 8.11 17.86
CA VAL A 38 4.30 7.43 17.16
C VAL A 38 4.91 6.37 16.24
N PRO A 39 4.44 5.09 16.27
CA PRO A 39 4.93 4.07 15.37
C PRO A 39 4.36 4.27 13.95
N PHE A 40 5.23 4.59 12.99
CA PHE A 40 4.83 4.80 11.59
C PHE A 40 5.93 4.41 10.61
N ALA A 41 5.57 4.32 9.33
CA ALA A 41 6.51 4.19 8.21
C ALA A 41 6.05 5.02 7.02
N VAL A 42 6.97 5.74 6.39
CA VAL A 42 6.71 6.44 5.11
C VAL A 42 6.59 5.40 3.99
N SER A 43 5.60 5.58 3.11
CA SER A 43 5.27 4.67 2.01
C SER A 43 5.18 5.41 0.67
N GLY A 44 4.34 4.91 -0.25
CA GLY A 44 4.00 5.55 -1.52
C GLY A 44 5.20 5.82 -2.42
N ALA A 45 5.20 6.98 -3.05
CA ALA A 45 6.24 7.39 -3.99
C ALA A 45 7.62 7.53 -3.33
N PHE A 46 7.67 7.90 -2.05
CA PHE A 46 8.92 8.01 -1.29
C PHE A 46 9.57 6.64 -1.06
N ALA A 47 8.79 5.64 -0.66
CA ALA A 47 9.28 4.28 -0.48
C ALA A 47 9.67 3.64 -1.82
N LEU A 48 8.87 3.85 -2.86
CA LEU A 48 9.18 3.34 -4.19
C LEU A 48 10.52 3.89 -4.68
N GLN A 49 10.74 5.19 -4.58
CA GLN A 49 12.01 5.82 -4.98
C GLN A 49 13.19 5.31 -4.17
N GLU A 50 13.01 5.14 -2.85
CA GLU A 50 14.09 4.62 -2.00
C GLU A 50 14.53 3.23 -2.44
N HIS A 51 13.58 2.33 -2.71
CA HIS A 51 13.89 0.95 -3.07
C HIS A 51 14.28 0.76 -4.54
N THR A 52 13.74 1.57 -5.44
CA THR A 52 13.90 1.35 -6.89
C THR A 52 14.78 2.37 -7.58
N LYS A 53 15.02 3.51 -6.94
CA LYS A 53 15.63 4.72 -7.51
C LYS A 53 14.84 5.29 -8.71
N VAL A 54 13.60 4.84 -8.91
CA VAL A 54 12.68 5.41 -9.89
C VAL A 54 12.00 6.62 -9.26
N GLY A 55 12.40 7.82 -9.68
CA GLY A 55 11.78 9.07 -9.25
C GLY A 55 10.44 9.28 -9.94
N ARG A 56 9.40 9.58 -9.15
CA ARG A 56 8.11 10.07 -9.65
C ARG A 56 7.74 11.33 -8.86
N PRO A 57 7.07 12.31 -9.48
CA PRO A 57 6.50 13.43 -8.73
C PRO A 57 5.58 12.87 -7.62
N ALA A 58 5.88 13.19 -6.37
CA ALA A 58 5.00 12.84 -5.25
C ALA A 58 3.93 13.92 -5.15
N LYS A 59 2.66 13.53 -5.27
CA LYS A 59 1.52 14.43 -5.06
C LYS A 59 1.19 14.60 -3.59
N ASP A 60 1.49 13.56 -2.80
CA ASP A 60 1.16 13.39 -1.39
C ASP A 60 2.28 12.65 -0.65
N LEU A 61 2.22 12.70 0.67
CA LEU A 61 3.05 11.89 1.55
C LEU A 61 2.16 10.81 2.18
N ASP A 62 2.44 9.55 1.82
CA ASP A 62 1.76 8.40 2.40
C ASP A 62 2.47 7.95 3.68
N ILE A 63 1.76 7.93 4.80
CA ILE A 63 2.24 7.42 6.09
C ILE A 63 1.42 6.20 6.48
N PHE A 64 2.08 5.06 6.64
CA PHE A 64 1.47 3.81 7.09
C PHE A 64 1.65 3.64 8.59
N LEU A 65 0.56 3.32 9.28
CA LEU A 65 0.51 3.12 10.72
C LEU A 65 -0.69 2.23 11.09
N THR A 66 -0.68 1.66 12.29
CA THR A 66 -1.85 0.92 12.77
C THR A 66 -2.99 1.90 13.08
N SER A 67 -4.23 1.40 13.19
CA SER A 67 -5.38 2.25 13.53
C SER A 67 -5.23 2.97 14.88
N GLU A 68 -4.62 2.30 15.86
CA GLU A 68 -4.35 2.88 17.18
C GLU A 68 -3.30 3.99 17.10
N ALA A 69 -2.24 3.76 16.32
CA ALA A 69 -1.21 4.77 16.10
C ALA A 69 -1.74 5.96 15.29
N ALA A 70 -2.67 5.72 14.34
CA ALA A 70 -3.33 6.77 13.58
C ALA A 70 -4.19 7.66 14.49
N ALA A 71 -5.00 7.08 15.38
CA ALA A 71 -5.80 7.83 16.33
C ALA A 71 -4.92 8.72 17.22
N LEU A 72 -3.83 8.18 17.77
CA LEU A 72 -2.86 8.92 18.56
C LEU A 72 -2.22 10.07 17.76
N ALA A 73 -1.82 9.79 16.52
CA ALA A 73 -1.19 10.78 15.64
C ALA A 73 -2.13 11.94 15.34
N LEU A 74 -3.41 11.66 15.04
CA LEU A 74 -4.40 12.69 14.76
C LEU A 74 -4.67 13.57 15.98
N ASP A 75 -4.72 12.98 17.19
CA ASP A 75 -4.85 13.75 18.45
C ASP A 75 -3.66 14.70 18.67
N ILE A 76 -2.45 14.23 18.40
CA ILE A 76 -1.24 15.05 18.55
C ILE A 76 -1.25 16.20 17.55
N LEU A 77 -1.51 15.91 16.27
CA LEU A 77 -1.47 16.88 15.20
C LEU A 77 -2.61 17.92 15.31
N SER A 78 -3.81 17.50 15.72
CA SER A 78 -4.91 18.42 15.99
C SER A 78 -4.58 19.41 17.09
N LYS A 79 -3.92 18.98 18.16
CA LYS A 79 -3.45 19.85 19.25
C LYS A 79 -2.37 20.84 18.82
N ASP A 80 -1.60 20.47 17.78
CA ASP A 80 -0.58 21.35 17.17
C ASP A 80 -1.16 22.25 16.07
N GLY A 81 -2.48 22.25 15.87
CA GLY A 81 -3.20 23.16 14.99
C GLY A 81 -3.39 22.66 13.55
N PHE A 82 -3.09 21.40 13.26
CA PHE A 82 -3.41 20.82 11.95
C PHE A 82 -4.89 20.48 11.84
N ARG A 83 -5.47 20.66 10.64
CA ARG A 83 -6.79 20.13 10.35
C ARG A 83 -6.66 18.64 10.04
N CYS A 84 -7.35 17.81 10.81
CA CYS A 84 -7.35 16.36 10.66
C CYS A 84 -8.75 15.90 10.28
N GLU A 85 -8.85 14.97 9.30
CA GLU A 85 -10.12 14.47 8.79
C GLU A 85 -10.02 12.96 8.53
N VAL A 86 -11.01 12.19 8.97
CA VAL A 86 -11.18 10.80 8.60
C VAL A 86 -11.98 10.74 7.30
N CYS A 87 -11.27 10.60 6.18
CA CYS A 87 -11.89 10.57 4.85
C CYS A 87 -12.62 9.25 4.57
N ASP A 88 -12.06 8.15 5.08
CA ASP A 88 -12.67 6.81 5.00
C ASP A 88 -12.41 6.07 6.33
N PRO A 89 -13.46 5.77 7.11
CA PRO A 89 -13.31 5.20 8.44
C PRO A 89 -12.67 3.81 8.47
N VAL A 90 -12.56 3.14 7.31
CA VAL A 90 -11.97 1.82 7.20
C VAL A 90 -10.45 1.86 7.07
N TRP A 91 -9.89 2.92 6.43
CA TRP A 91 -8.47 2.87 6.08
C TRP A 91 -7.73 4.21 5.97
N LEU A 92 -8.42 5.37 5.80
CA LEU A 92 -7.79 6.63 5.39
C LEU A 92 -8.21 7.81 6.25
N ALA A 93 -7.21 8.49 6.81
CA ALA A 93 -7.36 9.85 7.32
C ALA A 93 -6.37 10.79 6.62
N LYS A 94 -6.65 12.08 6.66
CA LYS A 94 -5.81 13.13 6.08
C LYS A 94 -5.47 14.19 7.11
N VAL A 95 -4.27 14.71 7.01
CA VAL A 95 -3.77 15.83 7.79
C VAL A 95 -3.44 16.96 6.83
N TYR A 96 -4.09 18.11 7.01
CA TYR A 96 -4.02 19.23 6.08
C TYR A 96 -3.32 20.43 6.69
N ARG A 97 -2.64 21.17 5.82
CA ARG A 97 -2.26 22.57 6.02
C ARG A 97 -2.44 23.28 4.68
N ASP A 98 -3.29 24.31 4.66
CA ASP A 98 -3.72 25.01 3.45
C ASP A 98 -4.24 24.02 2.37
N ASP A 99 -3.70 24.04 1.16
CA ASP A 99 -4.11 23.18 0.05
C ASP A 99 -3.37 21.83 0.03
N PHE A 100 -2.43 21.59 0.94
CA PHE A 100 -1.62 20.36 0.98
C PHE A 100 -2.07 19.43 2.10
N PHE A 101 -1.80 18.13 1.88
CA PHE A 101 -2.16 17.11 2.84
C PHE A 101 -1.15 15.96 2.90
N VAL A 102 -1.25 15.20 4.00
CA VAL A 102 -0.55 13.94 4.24
C VAL A 102 -1.59 12.86 4.44
N ASP A 103 -1.41 11.71 3.78
CA ASP A 103 -2.29 10.55 3.90
C ASP A 103 -1.84 9.63 5.05
N PHE A 104 -2.75 9.35 5.97
CA PHE A 104 -2.59 8.37 7.04
C PHE A 104 -3.35 7.10 6.67
N ILE A 105 -2.60 6.03 6.37
CA ILE A 105 -3.11 4.81 5.78
C ILE A 105 -2.99 3.67 6.78
N THR A 106 -4.13 3.12 7.21
CA THR A 106 -4.18 2.01 8.18
C THR A 106 -4.46 0.64 7.53
N GLY A 107 -4.66 0.61 6.23
CA GLY A 107 -4.95 -0.58 5.44
C GLY A 107 -5.24 -0.24 4.00
N MET A 108 -5.74 -1.19 3.24
CA MET A 108 -6.18 -0.96 1.86
C MET A 108 -7.68 -0.63 1.83
N SER A 109 -8.12 0.10 0.82
CA SER A 109 -9.52 0.56 0.68
C SER A 109 -10.54 -0.58 0.65
N ASN A 110 -10.14 -1.76 0.18
CA ASN A 110 -10.97 -2.97 0.16
C ASN A 110 -10.92 -3.76 1.48
N ALA A 111 -10.19 -3.28 2.49
CA ALA A 111 -10.00 -3.93 3.78
C ALA A 111 -9.38 -5.35 3.74
N ALA A 112 -8.92 -5.82 2.58
CA ALA A 112 -8.31 -7.14 2.44
C ALA A 112 -6.94 -7.22 3.09
N ILE A 113 -6.21 -6.10 3.16
CA ILE A 113 -4.91 -5.99 3.80
C ILE A 113 -4.95 -4.84 4.80
N THR A 114 -4.44 -5.10 6.01
CA THR A 114 -4.38 -4.12 7.09
C THR A 114 -2.94 -3.88 7.53
N VAL A 115 -2.61 -2.64 7.88
CA VAL A 115 -1.31 -2.32 8.46
C VAL A 115 -1.26 -2.81 9.90
N THR A 116 -0.26 -3.61 10.22
CA THR A 116 -0.05 -4.18 11.55
C THR A 116 1.27 -3.70 12.16
N ASN A 117 1.46 -3.92 13.44
CA ASN A 117 2.73 -3.62 14.11
C ASN A 117 3.93 -4.30 13.44
N SER A 118 3.74 -5.48 12.82
CA SER A 118 4.81 -6.17 12.10
C SER A 118 5.29 -5.39 10.87
N TRP A 119 4.43 -4.66 10.20
CA TRP A 119 4.80 -3.77 9.08
C TRP A 119 5.73 -2.66 9.55
N ILE A 120 5.38 -2.02 10.66
CA ILE A 120 6.14 -0.90 11.21
C ILE A 120 7.47 -1.38 11.81
N ALA A 121 7.48 -2.54 12.46
CA ALA A 121 8.70 -3.12 13.02
C ALA A 121 9.74 -3.46 11.92
N ARG A 122 9.30 -3.87 10.72
CA ARG A 122 10.16 -4.17 9.56
C ARG A 122 10.61 -2.92 8.79
N ALA A 123 10.00 -1.77 9.03
CA ALA A 123 10.36 -0.53 8.34
C ALA A 123 11.84 -0.19 8.57
N ARG A 124 12.52 0.31 7.53
CA ARG A 124 13.96 0.55 7.50
C ARG A 124 14.27 2.01 7.85
N PRO A 125 15.32 2.29 8.64
CA PRO A 125 15.74 3.66 8.89
C PRO A 125 16.14 4.36 7.59
N THR A 126 15.75 5.63 7.45
CA THR A 126 16.11 6.49 6.31
C THR A 126 15.98 7.97 6.69
N VAL A 127 16.27 8.84 5.73
CA VAL A 127 16.02 10.27 5.84
C VAL A 127 15.08 10.71 4.72
N VAL A 128 13.93 11.27 5.08
CA VAL A 128 12.96 11.81 4.13
C VAL A 128 12.87 13.32 4.33
N LEU A 129 13.12 14.10 3.28
CA LEU A 129 13.10 15.57 3.32
C LEU A 129 13.95 16.14 4.48
N GLY A 130 15.12 15.57 4.74
CA GLY A 130 15.98 15.99 5.83
C GLY A 130 15.58 15.53 7.23
N VAL A 131 14.47 14.79 7.37
CA VAL A 131 13.98 14.28 8.67
C VAL A 131 14.33 12.80 8.82
N PRO A 132 15.12 12.42 9.86
CA PRO A 132 15.35 11.00 10.18
C PRO A 132 14.01 10.30 10.49
N THR A 133 13.72 9.22 9.78
CA THR A 133 12.46 8.51 9.86
C THR A 133 12.62 7.04 9.48
N ARG A 134 11.53 6.35 9.21
CA ARG A 134 11.53 4.96 8.74
C ARG A 134 10.71 4.86 7.46
N ILE A 135 11.16 4.02 6.54
CA ILE A 135 10.49 3.75 5.29
C ILE A 135 9.97 2.31 5.27
N LEU A 136 8.80 2.12 4.69
CA LEU A 136 8.17 0.81 4.58
C LEU A 136 9.11 -0.16 3.86
N ALA A 137 9.23 -1.38 4.36
CA ALA A 137 10.06 -2.39 3.72
C ALA A 137 9.49 -2.77 2.33
N PRO A 138 10.32 -3.22 1.38
CA PRO A 138 9.87 -3.45 0.01
C PRO A 138 8.83 -4.56 -0.10
N GLU A 139 8.80 -5.53 0.83
CA GLU A 139 7.80 -6.59 0.88
C GLU A 139 6.42 -6.06 1.21
N GLU A 140 6.32 -5.20 2.23
CA GLU A 140 5.08 -4.54 2.64
C GLU A 140 4.62 -3.52 1.58
N LEU A 141 5.57 -2.80 0.96
CA LEU A 141 5.25 -1.89 -0.15
C LEU A 141 4.67 -2.67 -1.34
N LEU A 142 5.25 -3.82 -1.70
CA LEU A 142 4.72 -4.68 -2.75
C LEU A 142 3.31 -5.15 -2.41
N ALA A 143 3.10 -5.65 -1.18
CA ALA A 143 1.80 -6.13 -0.73
C ALA A 143 0.72 -5.03 -0.78
N SER A 144 1.05 -3.79 -0.41
CA SER A 144 0.12 -2.66 -0.46
C SER A 144 -0.36 -2.33 -1.88
N LYS A 145 0.37 -2.75 -2.90
CA LYS A 145 0.08 -2.48 -4.31
C LYS A 145 -0.66 -3.59 -5.04
N MET A 146 -0.75 -4.80 -4.46
CA MET A 146 -1.34 -5.96 -5.14
C MET A 146 -2.81 -5.76 -5.54
N PHE A 147 -3.58 -4.96 -4.79
CA PHE A 147 -4.98 -4.66 -5.09
C PHE A 147 -5.20 -3.34 -5.83
N VAL A 148 -4.14 -2.63 -6.20
CA VAL A 148 -4.26 -1.42 -7.01
C VAL A 148 -4.28 -1.80 -8.49
N VAL A 149 -5.36 -2.45 -8.90
CA VAL A 149 -5.64 -2.95 -10.26
C VAL A 149 -6.98 -2.39 -10.77
N ARG A 150 -7.30 -1.17 -10.38
CA ARG A 150 -8.53 -0.49 -10.73
C ARG A 150 -8.45 0.13 -12.12
N ARG A 151 -9.60 0.41 -12.70
CA ARG A 151 -9.69 1.05 -14.02
C ARG A 151 -8.91 2.37 -14.10
N GLU A 152 -8.98 3.19 -13.05
CA GLU A 152 -8.35 4.52 -13.01
C GLU A 152 -6.90 4.47 -12.51
N ARG A 153 -6.49 3.38 -11.86
CA ARG A 153 -5.17 3.24 -11.25
C ARG A 153 -4.69 1.80 -11.27
N PHE A 154 -3.49 1.62 -11.82
CA PHE A 154 -2.82 0.33 -11.89
C PHE A 154 -1.37 0.44 -11.40
N ASP A 155 -1.06 -0.19 -10.27
CA ASP A 155 0.28 -0.14 -9.65
C ASP A 155 1.14 -1.38 -9.98
N GLY A 156 0.75 -2.21 -10.97
CA GLY A 156 1.53 -3.39 -11.36
C GLY A 156 2.93 -3.07 -11.87
N ALA A 157 3.15 -1.89 -12.46
CA ALA A 157 4.48 -1.41 -12.82
C ALA A 157 5.37 -1.21 -11.59
N ASP A 158 4.81 -0.71 -10.48
CA ASP A 158 5.56 -0.49 -9.24
C ASP A 158 6.02 -1.81 -8.63
N ILE A 159 5.14 -2.83 -8.62
CA ILE A 159 5.50 -4.19 -8.19
C ILE A 159 6.64 -4.74 -9.04
N ALA A 160 6.53 -4.60 -10.36
CA ALA A 160 7.56 -5.05 -11.29
C ALA A 160 8.90 -4.32 -11.07
N HIS A 161 8.87 -3.01 -10.82
CA HIS A 161 10.06 -2.22 -10.52
C HIS A 161 10.69 -2.60 -9.16
N ILE A 162 9.90 -2.89 -8.12
CA ILE A 162 10.41 -3.36 -6.83
C ILE A 162 11.18 -4.67 -7.02
N ILE A 163 10.59 -5.67 -7.68
CA ILE A 163 11.23 -6.97 -7.93
C ILE A 163 12.51 -6.77 -8.76
N PHE A 164 12.45 -5.97 -9.82
CA PHE A 164 13.58 -5.73 -10.70
C PHE A 164 14.74 -5.01 -10.00
N ALA A 165 14.47 -3.92 -9.30
CA ALA A 165 15.48 -3.09 -8.65
C ALA A 165 16.17 -3.79 -7.48
N THR A 166 15.42 -4.59 -6.72
CA THR A 166 15.96 -5.43 -5.65
C THR A 166 16.67 -6.69 -6.16
N ARG A 167 16.61 -6.96 -7.47
CA ARG A 167 17.09 -8.20 -8.09
C ARG A 167 16.50 -9.44 -7.44
N GLY A 168 15.24 -9.35 -6.97
CA GLY A 168 14.57 -10.41 -6.25
C GLY A 168 15.09 -10.69 -4.84
N GLN A 169 15.97 -9.86 -4.30
CA GLN A 169 16.45 -9.93 -2.92
C GLN A 169 15.39 -9.44 -1.94
N LEU A 170 14.31 -10.22 -1.87
CA LEU A 170 13.11 -9.97 -1.07
C LEU A 170 12.88 -11.16 -0.14
N ASP A 171 12.25 -10.90 0.99
CA ASP A 171 11.73 -11.95 1.87
C ASP A 171 10.45 -12.53 1.25
N TRP A 172 10.61 -13.53 0.37
CA TRP A 172 9.49 -14.14 -0.35
C TRP A 172 8.53 -14.88 0.58
N SER A 173 9.01 -15.42 1.70
CA SER A 173 8.13 -16.02 2.70
C SER A 173 7.17 -14.95 3.26
N ARG A 174 7.72 -13.79 3.58
CA ARG A 174 6.93 -12.65 4.05
C ARG A 174 5.92 -12.18 3.01
N ILE A 175 6.29 -12.10 1.74
CA ILE A 175 5.37 -11.72 0.65
C ILE A 175 4.22 -12.72 0.52
N LEU A 176 4.51 -14.01 0.59
CA LEU A 176 3.51 -15.08 0.57
C LEU A 176 2.55 -14.98 1.78
N ASP A 177 3.09 -14.71 2.96
CA ASP A 177 2.29 -14.51 4.18
C ASP A 177 1.38 -13.29 4.05
N LEU A 178 1.89 -12.17 3.53
CA LEU A 178 1.12 -10.95 3.29
C LEU A 178 0.02 -11.14 2.25
N ALA A 179 0.27 -11.92 1.22
CA ALA A 179 -0.73 -12.27 0.21
C ALA A 179 -1.83 -13.18 0.76
N GLY A 180 -1.47 -14.13 1.62
CA GLY A 180 -2.38 -14.99 2.38
C GLY A 180 -3.48 -15.65 1.53
N ALA A 181 -4.74 -15.32 1.84
CA ALA A 181 -5.91 -15.79 1.11
C ALA A 181 -6.01 -15.21 -0.33
N HIS A 182 -5.29 -14.14 -0.60
CA HIS A 182 -5.29 -13.42 -1.88
C HIS A 182 -4.05 -13.72 -2.74
N TRP A 183 -3.46 -14.89 -2.56
CA TRP A 183 -2.25 -15.35 -3.26
C TRP A 183 -2.37 -15.31 -4.80
N GLU A 184 -3.57 -15.38 -5.35
CA GLU A 184 -3.83 -15.27 -6.79
C GLU A 184 -3.50 -13.86 -7.30
N MET A 185 -3.70 -12.82 -6.49
CA MET A 185 -3.29 -11.45 -6.82
C MET A 185 -1.77 -11.31 -6.87
N LEU A 186 -1.06 -12.00 -5.97
CA LEU A 186 0.40 -12.10 -6.03
C LEU A 186 0.83 -12.84 -7.29
N LEU A 187 0.27 -14.02 -7.58
CA LEU A 187 0.61 -14.79 -8.77
C LEU A 187 0.40 -13.98 -10.05
N SER A 188 -0.73 -13.28 -10.16
CA SER A 188 -1.02 -12.37 -11.29
C SER A 188 0.08 -11.31 -11.46
N SER A 189 0.51 -10.69 -10.37
CA SER A 189 1.59 -9.69 -10.37
C SER A 189 2.94 -10.31 -10.79
N LEU A 190 3.25 -11.53 -10.36
CA LEU A 190 4.47 -12.24 -10.74
C LEU A 190 4.46 -12.67 -12.22
N VAL A 191 3.30 -13.10 -12.73
CA VAL A 191 3.14 -13.42 -14.16
C VAL A 191 3.35 -12.16 -15.01
N LEU A 192 2.80 -11.02 -14.57
CA LEU A 192 3.03 -9.72 -15.21
C LEU A 192 4.52 -9.34 -15.17
N PHE A 193 5.20 -9.48 -14.02
CA PHE A 193 6.65 -9.26 -13.90
C PHE A 193 7.44 -10.10 -14.91
N ARG A 194 7.14 -11.40 -14.99
CA ARG A 194 7.79 -12.30 -15.94
C ARG A 194 7.54 -11.89 -17.39
N TYR A 195 6.34 -11.43 -17.72
CA TYR A 195 6.01 -10.93 -19.05
C TYR A 195 6.83 -9.70 -19.41
N ILE A 196 6.97 -8.75 -18.48
CA ILE A 196 7.70 -7.48 -18.67
C ILE A 196 9.21 -7.73 -18.73
N TYR A 197 9.75 -8.59 -17.85
CA TYR A 197 11.17 -8.85 -17.68
C TYR A 197 11.50 -10.36 -17.87
N PRO A 198 11.33 -10.94 -19.06
CA PRO A 198 11.47 -12.38 -19.26
C PRO A 198 12.87 -12.89 -18.95
N ALA A 199 13.92 -12.11 -19.22
CA ALA A 199 15.30 -12.47 -18.92
C ALA A 199 15.61 -12.47 -17.40
N GLN A 200 14.83 -11.77 -16.59
CA GLN A 200 14.96 -11.67 -15.13
C GLN A 200 13.95 -12.52 -14.37
N SER A 201 13.28 -13.46 -15.03
CA SER A 201 12.30 -14.36 -14.40
C SER A 201 12.84 -15.08 -13.16
N HIS A 202 14.16 -15.31 -13.11
CA HIS A 202 14.88 -15.91 -11.97
C HIS A 202 14.98 -15.00 -10.74
N TYR A 203 14.60 -13.72 -10.81
CA TYR A 203 14.50 -12.83 -9.65
C TYR A 203 13.36 -13.27 -8.70
N VAL A 204 12.35 -13.96 -9.23
CA VAL A 204 11.39 -14.69 -8.41
C VAL A 204 11.92 -16.13 -8.28
N PRO A 205 12.18 -16.60 -7.04
CA PRO A 205 12.73 -17.96 -6.82
C PRO A 205 11.82 -19.05 -7.36
N LEU A 206 12.42 -20.11 -7.93
CA LEU A 206 11.67 -21.26 -8.45
C LEU A 206 10.69 -21.87 -7.41
N PRO A 207 11.05 -22.04 -6.13
CA PRO A 207 10.10 -22.54 -5.14
C PRO A 207 8.84 -21.68 -4.98
N VAL A 208 8.93 -20.34 -5.11
CA VAL A 208 7.77 -19.44 -5.07
C VAL A 208 6.87 -19.69 -6.27
N TRP A 209 7.45 -19.79 -7.48
CA TRP A 209 6.71 -20.15 -8.68
C TRP A 209 6.00 -21.49 -8.54
N THR A 210 6.73 -22.54 -8.15
CA THR A 210 6.19 -23.88 -7.99
C THR A 210 5.03 -23.88 -7.00
N GLN A 211 5.21 -23.29 -5.82
CA GLN A 211 4.17 -23.23 -4.79
C GLN A 211 2.89 -22.57 -5.30
N LEU A 212 2.99 -21.42 -6.00
CA LEU A 212 1.83 -20.68 -6.47
C LEU A 212 1.15 -21.37 -7.66
N VAL A 213 1.93 -21.89 -8.61
CA VAL A 213 1.41 -22.59 -9.79
C VAL A 213 0.77 -23.92 -9.41
N ASP A 214 1.39 -24.71 -8.55
CA ASP A 214 0.81 -25.97 -8.08
C ASP A 214 -0.50 -25.72 -7.32
N ARG A 215 -0.53 -24.68 -6.48
CA ARG A 215 -1.76 -24.27 -5.80
C ARG A 215 -2.86 -23.86 -6.78
N LEU A 216 -2.52 -23.13 -7.85
CA LEU A 216 -3.46 -22.76 -8.91
C LEU A 216 -3.99 -24.01 -9.62
N MET A 217 -3.10 -24.92 -10.03
CA MET A 217 -3.51 -26.15 -10.71
C MET A 217 -4.45 -26.99 -9.86
N LEU A 218 -4.15 -27.17 -8.56
CA LEU A 218 -5.04 -27.87 -7.63
C LEU A 218 -6.43 -27.22 -7.56
N LYS A 219 -6.51 -25.89 -7.51
CA LYS A 219 -7.79 -25.17 -7.48
C LYS A 219 -8.57 -25.27 -8.79
N ILE A 220 -7.87 -25.30 -9.94
CA ILE A 220 -8.52 -25.50 -11.26
C ILE A 220 -9.04 -26.94 -11.41
N LEU A 221 -8.22 -27.93 -11.01
CA LEU A 221 -8.60 -29.34 -11.13
C LEU A 221 -9.68 -29.77 -10.14
N SER A 222 -9.79 -29.10 -9.00
CA SER A 222 -10.76 -29.36 -7.97
C SER A 222 -11.38 -28.03 -7.47
N PRO A 223 -12.26 -27.40 -8.27
CA PRO A 223 -12.90 -26.14 -7.89
C PRO A 223 -13.76 -26.34 -6.65
N ASP A 224 -13.69 -25.35 -5.75
CA ASP A 224 -14.53 -25.31 -4.56
C ASP A 224 -15.88 -24.69 -4.90
N PRO A 225 -16.98 -25.46 -4.85
CA PRO A 225 -18.32 -24.94 -5.17
C PRO A 225 -18.81 -23.86 -4.19
N SER A 226 -18.20 -23.78 -3.01
CA SER A 226 -18.50 -22.77 -1.99
C SER A 226 -17.62 -21.52 -2.09
N ALA A 227 -16.70 -21.48 -3.07
CA ALA A 227 -15.83 -20.33 -3.26
C ALA A 227 -16.64 -19.09 -3.62
N ARG A 228 -16.39 -18.02 -2.89
CA ARG A 228 -17.16 -16.79 -3.02
C ARG A 228 -16.58 -15.90 -4.10
N PHE A 229 -17.46 -15.12 -4.73
CA PHE A 229 -17.09 -14.08 -5.68
C PHE A 229 -16.22 -13.01 -5.03
N ARG A 230 -15.15 -12.57 -5.72
CA ARG A 230 -14.14 -11.63 -5.20
C ARG A 230 -13.95 -10.38 -6.06
N GLY A 231 -14.74 -10.21 -7.10
CA GLY A 231 -14.61 -9.09 -8.04
C GLY A 231 -14.69 -7.73 -7.33
N SER A 232 -15.63 -7.59 -6.36
CA SER A 232 -15.78 -6.35 -5.59
C SER A 232 -14.53 -5.95 -4.79
N LEU A 233 -13.68 -6.91 -4.39
CA LEU A 233 -12.38 -6.62 -3.74
C LEU A 233 -11.34 -6.07 -4.73
N VAL A 234 -11.48 -6.36 -6.02
CA VAL A 234 -10.58 -5.88 -7.08
C VAL A 234 -10.98 -4.48 -7.51
N ASP A 235 -12.24 -4.31 -7.95
CA ASP A 235 -12.82 -3.02 -8.34
C ASP A 235 -14.34 -3.06 -8.17
N GLU A 236 -14.84 -2.34 -7.19
CA GLU A 236 -16.26 -2.30 -6.86
C GLU A 236 -17.14 -1.72 -7.97
N ASN A 237 -16.60 -0.82 -8.78
CA ASN A 237 -17.33 -0.19 -9.87
C ASN A 237 -17.38 -1.07 -11.11
N MET A 238 -16.25 -1.70 -11.48
CA MET A 238 -16.20 -2.60 -12.63
C MET A 238 -17.03 -3.87 -12.43
N PHE A 239 -17.11 -4.36 -11.20
CA PHE A 239 -17.86 -5.55 -10.83
C PHE A 239 -19.22 -5.25 -10.14
N ALA A 240 -19.73 -4.02 -10.30
CA ALA A 240 -21.00 -3.62 -9.70
C ALA A 240 -22.20 -4.43 -10.25
N ILE A 241 -22.17 -4.81 -11.52
CA ILE A 241 -23.21 -5.61 -12.17
C ILE A 241 -23.33 -7.01 -11.57
N ASP A 242 -22.18 -7.62 -11.23
CA ASP A 242 -22.12 -8.95 -10.63
C ASP A 242 -22.85 -9.01 -9.29
N VAL A 243 -22.68 -7.96 -8.49
CA VAL A 243 -23.35 -7.86 -7.18
C VAL A 243 -24.81 -7.43 -7.33
N LYS A 244 -25.09 -6.37 -8.10
CA LYS A 244 -26.40 -5.73 -8.15
C LYS A 244 -27.42 -6.47 -9.02
N GLU A 245 -26.96 -7.04 -10.16
CA GLU A 245 -27.85 -7.67 -11.13
C GLU A 245 -27.75 -9.20 -11.09
N TRP A 246 -26.56 -9.76 -10.89
CA TRP A 246 -26.38 -11.21 -10.86
C TRP A 246 -26.48 -11.79 -9.45
N GLY A 247 -26.57 -10.94 -8.41
CA GLY A 247 -26.82 -11.35 -7.03
C GLY A 247 -25.64 -12.09 -6.38
N LEU A 248 -24.40 -11.83 -6.84
CA LEU A 248 -23.22 -12.43 -6.24
C LEU A 248 -22.87 -11.72 -4.94
N ASP A 249 -22.08 -12.39 -4.08
CA ASP A 249 -21.65 -11.88 -2.77
C ASP A 249 -20.89 -10.56 -2.87
N ASP A 250 -21.21 -9.60 -2.01
CA ASP A 250 -20.43 -8.39 -1.83
C ASP A 250 -19.41 -8.55 -0.68
N LEU A 251 -18.30 -9.21 -0.99
CA LEU A 251 -17.20 -9.36 -0.03
C LEU A 251 -16.58 -8.04 0.41
N LEU A 252 -16.62 -7.01 -0.45
CA LEU A 252 -16.09 -5.69 -0.08
C LEU A 252 -16.85 -5.12 1.11
N SER A 253 -18.19 -5.12 1.04
CA SER A 253 -19.04 -4.62 2.14
C SER A 253 -18.80 -5.39 3.43
N GLU A 254 -18.66 -6.72 3.37
CA GLU A 254 -18.36 -7.52 4.57
C GLU A 254 -16.98 -7.21 5.17
N TYR A 255 -15.94 -7.16 4.34
CA TYR A 255 -14.57 -6.85 4.81
C TYR A 255 -14.50 -5.46 5.43
N ARG A 256 -15.15 -4.49 4.81
CA ARG A 256 -15.21 -3.12 5.31
C ARG A 256 -16.01 -3.01 6.60
N ALA A 257 -17.16 -3.68 6.72
CA ALA A 257 -17.95 -3.72 7.95
C ALA A 257 -17.16 -4.36 9.11
N CYS A 258 -16.53 -5.50 8.87
CA CYS A 258 -15.67 -6.18 9.86
C CYS A 258 -14.50 -5.28 10.30
N ARG A 259 -13.84 -4.62 9.36
CA ARG A 259 -12.73 -3.71 9.64
C ARG A 259 -13.20 -2.48 10.41
N GLY A 260 -14.28 -1.81 9.95
CA GLY A 260 -14.81 -0.59 10.55
C GLY A 260 -15.25 -0.78 12.00
N SER A 261 -15.79 -1.96 12.35
CA SER A 261 -16.18 -2.27 13.74
C SER A 261 -15.00 -2.30 14.72
N ASN A 262 -13.77 -2.50 14.22
CA ASN A 262 -12.55 -2.65 15.00
C ASN A 262 -11.70 -1.38 15.06
N ILE A 263 -12.03 -0.33 14.29
CA ILE A 263 -11.28 0.94 14.29
C ILE A 263 -11.98 1.94 15.20
N ARG A 264 -11.18 2.71 15.95
CA ARG A 264 -11.67 3.84 16.76
C ARG A 264 -10.89 5.09 16.35
N TRP A 265 -11.58 6.00 15.70
CA TRP A 265 -11.06 7.32 15.36
C TRP A 265 -11.41 8.35 16.45
N PRO A 266 -10.58 9.39 16.64
CA PRO A 266 -10.93 10.50 17.51
C PRO A 266 -12.22 11.19 17.04
N SER A 267 -13.15 11.48 17.96
CA SER A 267 -14.46 12.05 17.60
C SER A 267 -14.40 13.40 16.88
N HIS A 268 -13.39 14.20 17.16
CA HIS A 268 -13.18 15.51 16.52
C HIS A 268 -12.66 15.44 15.09
N THR A 269 -12.32 14.24 14.58
CA THR A 269 -11.82 14.04 13.21
C THR A 269 -12.87 13.44 12.27
N ILE A 270 -14.06 13.14 12.79
CA ILE A 270 -15.21 12.65 12.01
C ILE A 270 -16.11 13.86 11.77
N GLU A 271 -16.14 14.38 10.55
CA GLU A 271 -17.18 15.35 10.18
C GLU A 271 -18.53 14.64 10.15
N ASP A 272 -19.53 15.18 10.87
CA ASP A 272 -20.91 14.73 10.76
C ASP A 272 -21.41 14.98 9.33
N ARG A 273 -21.31 13.95 8.49
CA ARG A 273 -21.91 13.97 7.14
C ARG A 273 -23.44 13.77 7.18
N GLU A 274 -24.09 14.05 8.30
CA GLU A 274 -25.55 14.12 8.40
C GLU A 274 -26.01 15.52 7.98
N GLY A 275 -26.01 15.80 6.68
CA GLY A 275 -26.51 17.10 6.20
C GLY A 275 -26.52 17.32 4.70
N ALA A 276 -26.34 16.28 3.89
CA ALA A 276 -26.52 16.39 2.44
C ALA A 276 -27.32 15.17 1.93
N ALA A 277 -28.65 15.26 2.11
CA ALA A 277 -29.64 14.43 1.41
C ALA A 277 -30.23 15.22 0.24
#